data_a14a306c11fc149425fba64ebe85c782
#
_entry.id   a14a306c11fc149425fba64ebe85c782
#
_cell.length_a   1.000
_cell.length_b   1.000
_cell.length_c   1.000
_cell.angle_alpha   90.00
_cell.angle_beta   90.00
_cell.angle_gamma   90.00
#
_symmetry.space_group_name_H-M   'P 1'
#
loop_
_entity.id
_entity.type
_entity.pdbx_description
1 polymer ?
#
loop_
_entity_poly.entity_id
_entity_poly.type
_entity_poly.pdbx_seq_one_letter_code
_entity_poly.pdbx_strand_id
1 'polypeptide(L)'
;MHNEEHLNLVLIMEYFGIICECDIQLKEPNANKKEINATKKRIKNDIKKFLPAIKKALRNPLYVDKAELFYYMALCYEILENKSKVLKCYKEASKRDLKYIINLASFKRQNNDKDGALKDLKFALENTSDAHLVESINSAIKDVEESIEFDKDIKRWDKLTRFFWLDLLLPFIPVIFYGFLFILSILLLIGIPIVLIYFAIKSF
;
A
#
# COMPACT_ATOMS: atom_id res chain seq x y z
N MET A 1 20.49 -16.60 29.15
CA MET A 1 19.18 -16.04 28.76
C MET A 1 19.32 -14.79 27.88
N HIS A 2 20.21 -13.84 28.15
CA HIS A 2 20.42 -12.63 27.34
C HIS A 2 20.84 -12.92 25.87
N ASN A 3 21.68 -13.91 25.64
CA ASN A 3 22.20 -14.23 24.29
C ASN A 3 21.15 -14.81 23.33
N GLU A 4 20.19 -15.60 23.82
CA GLU A 4 19.14 -16.16 22.95
C GLU A 4 18.09 -15.12 22.56
N GLU A 5 17.77 -14.18 23.46
CA GLU A 5 16.82 -13.10 23.14
C GLU A 5 17.43 -12.13 22.12
N HIS A 6 18.73 -11.82 22.25
CA HIS A 6 19.42 -10.93 21.29
C HIS A 6 19.57 -11.59 19.90
N LEU A 7 19.85 -12.89 19.86
CA LEU A 7 19.93 -13.63 18.59
C LEU A 7 18.59 -13.62 17.84
N ASN A 8 17.48 -13.76 18.56
CA ASN A 8 16.15 -13.73 17.96
C ASN A 8 15.78 -12.35 17.37
N LEU A 9 16.26 -11.25 17.95
CA LEU A 9 16.01 -9.90 17.45
C LEU A 9 16.77 -9.64 16.14
N VAL A 10 18.04 -10.03 16.06
CA VAL A 10 18.83 -9.95 14.82
C VAL A 10 18.19 -10.76 13.72
N LEU A 11 17.75 -11.99 14.00
CA LEU A 11 17.08 -12.85 13.02
C LEU A 11 15.75 -12.25 12.50
N ILE A 12 15.03 -11.49 13.35
CA ILE A 12 13.82 -10.79 12.90
C ILE A 12 14.16 -9.71 11.87
N MET A 13 15.24 -8.96 12.07
CA MET A 13 15.70 -7.95 11.12
C MET A 13 16.12 -8.57 9.79
N GLU A 14 16.88 -9.67 9.85
CA GLU A 14 17.27 -10.43 8.65
C GLU A 14 16.04 -10.94 7.88
N TYR A 15 15.07 -11.52 8.57
CA TYR A 15 13.83 -11.98 7.94
C TYR A 15 13.03 -10.85 7.31
N PHE A 16 12.99 -9.67 7.95
CA PHE A 16 12.35 -8.51 7.37
C PHE A 16 13.04 -8.09 6.07
N GLY A 17 14.37 -8.03 6.05
CA GLY A 17 15.16 -7.74 4.84
C GLY A 17 14.86 -8.73 3.71
N ILE A 18 14.88 -10.04 4.00
CA ILE A 18 14.58 -11.09 3.00
C ILE A 18 13.13 -10.96 2.47
N ILE A 19 12.16 -10.62 3.30
CA ILE A 19 10.77 -10.41 2.84
C ILE A 19 10.69 -9.22 1.89
N CYS A 20 11.35 -8.10 2.21
CA CYS A 20 11.40 -6.94 1.33
C CYS A 20 12.04 -7.29 -0.03
N GLU A 21 13.13 -8.05 -0.02
CA GLU A 21 13.79 -8.53 -1.24
C GLU A 21 12.88 -9.46 -2.07
N CYS A 22 12.20 -10.40 -1.43
CA CYS A 22 11.20 -11.25 -2.07
C CYS A 22 10.08 -10.43 -2.73
N ASP A 23 9.63 -9.33 -2.10
CA ASP A 23 8.58 -8.48 -2.67
C ASP A 23 9.08 -7.68 -3.90
N ILE A 24 10.37 -7.32 -3.93
CA ILE A 24 11.01 -6.70 -5.10
C ILE A 24 11.11 -7.73 -6.24
N GLN A 25 11.64 -8.91 -5.96
CA GLN A 25 11.82 -9.96 -6.95
C GLN A 25 10.51 -10.43 -7.58
N LEU A 26 9.40 -10.43 -6.83
CA LEU A 26 8.07 -10.80 -7.38
C LEU A 26 7.57 -9.85 -8.48
N LYS A 27 8.14 -8.65 -8.60
CA LYS A 27 7.82 -7.68 -9.65
C LYS A 27 8.56 -7.95 -10.95
N GLU A 28 9.60 -8.78 -10.93
CA GLU A 28 10.37 -9.12 -12.12
C GLU A 28 9.60 -10.11 -13.01
N PRO A 29 9.66 -9.96 -14.35
CA PRO A 29 8.90 -10.79 -15.29
C PRO A 29 9.33 -12.27 -15.25
N ASN A 30 10.59 -12.55 -14.90
CA ASN A 30 11.17 -13.90 -14.86
C ASN A 30 11.27 -14.50 -13.45
N ALA A 31 10.55 -13.93 -12.47
CA ALA A 31 10.63 -14.36 -11.08
C ALA A 31 10.16 -15.80 -10.87
N ASN A 32 10.91 -16.59 -10.12
CA ASN A 32 10.45 -17.89 -9.63
C ASN A 32 9.43 -17.73 -8.49
N LYS A 33 8.21 -17.38 -8.85
CA LYS A 33 7.12 -17.08 -7.90
C LYS A 33 6.87 -18.21 -6.90
N LYS A 34 7.07 -19.47 -7.30
CA LYS A 34 6.85 -20.63 -6.41
C LYS A 34 7.87 -20.68 -5.28
N GLU A 35 9.14 -20.46 -5.59
CA GLU A 35 10.24 -20.48 -4.62
C GLU A 35 10.15 -19.27 -3.67
N ILE A 36 9.90 -18.07 -4.21
CA ILE A 36 9.74 -16.85 -3.44
C ILE A 36 8.58 -17.00 -2.44
N ASN A 37 7.44 -17.51 -2.88
CA ASN A 37 6.28 -17.72 -2.00
C ASN A 37 6.54 -18.79 -0.94
N ALA A 38 7.31 -19.85 -1.26
CA ALA A 38 7.72 -20.86 -0.28
C ALA A 38 8.62 -20.24 0.81
N THR A 39 9.58 -19.40 0.42
CA THR A 39 10.46 -18.66 1.34
C THR A 39 9.65 -17.73 2.25
N LYS A 40 8.77 -16.92 1.69
CA LYS A 40 7.86 -16.05 2.48
C LYS A 40 7.02 -16.84 3.48
N LYS A 41 6.48 -17.98 3.07
CA LYS A 41 5.67 -18.85 3.94
C LYS A 41 6.50 -19.41 5.10
N ARG A 42 7.75 -19.86 4.84
CA ARG A 42 8.67 -20.34 5.88
C ARG A 42 8.95 -19.25 6.90
N ILE A 43 9.34 -18.05 6.45
CA ILE A 43 9.62 -16.91 7.31
C ILE A 43 8.38 -16.53 8.16
N LYS A 44 7.19 -16.45 7.56
CA LYS A 44 5.95 -16.18 8.30
C LYS A 44 5.70 -17.20 9.42
N ASN A 45 6.05 -18.48 9.20
CA ASN A 45 5.90 -19.52 10.23
C ASN A 45 6.92 -19.36 11.37
N ASP A 46 8.17 -19.00 11.05
CA ASP A 46 9.21 -18.78 12.06
C ASP A 46 8.90 -17.53 12.90
N ILE A 47 8.45 -16.44 12.28
CA ILE A 47 7.98 -15.24 13.00
C ILE A 47 6.86 -15.56 13.98
N LYS A 48 5.93 -16.45 13.64
CA LYS A 48 4.87 -16.87 14.58
C LYS A 48 5.43 -17.55 15.82
N LYS A 49 6.58 -18.23 15.72
CA LYS A 49 7.25 -18.85 16.88
C LYS A 49 7.96 -17.80 17.76
N PHE A 50 8.50 -16.71 17.17
CA PHE A 50 9.18 -15.65 17.93
C PHE A 50 8.22 -14.71 18.68
N LEU A 51 7.05 -14.44 18.16
CA LEU A 51 6.09 -13.52 18.78
C LEU A 51 5.77 -13.83 20.26
N PRO A 52 5.58 -15.09 20.69
CA PRO A 52 5.38 -15.42 22.11
C PRO A 52 6.59 -15.07 22.98
N ALA A 53 7.82 -15.25 22.48
CA ALA A 53 9.05 -14.91 23.21
C ALA A 53 9.16 -13.39 23.44
N ILE A 54 8.93 -12.58 22.39
CA ILE A 54 8.90 -11.11 22.52
C ILE A 54 7.82 -10.66 23.51
N LYS A 55 6.63 -11.24 23.47
CA LYS A 55 5.55 -10.92 24.41
C LYS A 55 5.91 -11.30 25.84
N LYS A 56 6.64 -12.40 26.03
CA LYS A 56 7.15 -12.80 27.37
C LYS A 56 8.18 -11.79 27.86
N ALA A 57 9.13 -11.37 26.99
CA ALA A 57 10.13 -10.36 27.32
C ALA A 57 9.48 -9.01 27.71
N LEU A 58 8.43 -8.57 26.97
CA LEU A 58 7.69 -7.35 27.29
C LEU A 58 7.04 -7.36 28.70
N ARG A 59 6.67 -8.54 29.20
CA ARG A 59 6.10 -8.72 30.56
C ARG A 59 7.17 -8.72 31.63
N ASN A 60 8.43 -8.92 31.28
CA ASN A 60 9.53 -8.93 32.26
C ASN A 60 9.81 -7.49 32.70
N PRO A 61 9.69 -7.17 34.02
CA PRO A 61 9.98 -5.84 34.55
C PRO A 61 11.45 -5.46 34.45
N LEU A 62 12.34 -6.45 34.37
CA LEU A 62 13.79 -6.26 34.29
C LEU A 62 14.29 -5.97 32.88
N TYR A 63 13.43 -6.07 31.86
CA TYR A 63 13.82 -5.74 30.49
C TYR A 63 13.82 -4.22 30.26
N VAL A 64 15.01 -3.69 30.04
CA VAL A 64 15.27 -2.23 30.04
C VAL A 64 14.69 -1.56 28.77
N ASP A 65 14.85 -2.15 27.58
CA ASP A 65 14.42 -1.52 26.32
C ASP A 65 13.11 -2.11 25.78
N LYS A 66 12.01 -1.74 26.42
CA LYS A 66 10.67 -2.13 25.95
C LYS A 66 10.28 -1.44 24.62
N ALA A 67 10.86 -0.28 24.31
CA ALA A 67 10.58 0.40 23.04
C ALA A 67 11.09 -0.44 21.87
N GLU A 68 12.29 -0.96 21.98
CA GLU A 68 12.90 -1.85 21.00
C GLU A 68 12.09 -3.14 20.79
N LEU A 69 11.62 -3.76 21.86
CA LEU A 69 10.75 -4.94 21.76
C LEU A 69 9.43 -4.66 21.01
N PHE A 70 8.82 -3.49 21.25
CA PHE A 70 7.63 -3.08 20.50
C PHE A 70 7.95 -2.83 19.02
N TYR A 71 9.11 -2.28 18.71
CA TYR A 71 9.59 -2.11 17.34
C TYR A 71 9.74 -3.46 16.64
N TYR A 72 10.45 -4.42 17.23
CA TYR A 72 10.57 -5.76 16.65
C TYR A 72 9.23 -6.48 16.51
N MET A 73 8.33 -6.28 17.49
CA MET A 73 6.99 -6.83 17.38
C MET A 73 6.20 -6.20 16.23
N ALA A 74 6.41 -4.91 15.92
CA ALA A 74 5.83 -4.27 14.75
C ALA A 74 6.34 -4.90 13.46
N LEU A 75 7.66 -5.10 13.31
CA LEU A 75 8.26 -5.78 12.15
C LEU A 75 7.70 -7.20 11.95
N CYS A 76 7.55 -7.96 13.04
CA CYS A 76 6.92 -9.27 12.99
C CYS A 76 5.48 -9.20 12.45
N TYR A 77 4.71 -8.20 12.86
CA TYR A 77 3.34 -8.02 12.37
C TYR A 77 3.29 -7.47 10.95
N GLU A 78 4.29 -6.70 10.48
CA GLU A 78 4.42 -6.32 9.07
C GLU A 78 4.61 -7.57 8.20
N ILE A 79 5.54 -8.46 8.55
CA ILE A 79 5.76 -9.73 7.87
C ILE A 79 4.47 -10.58 7.84
N LEU A 80 3.68 -10.52 8.91
CA LEU A 80 2.40 -11.21 9.01
C LEU A 80 1.22 -10.43 8.37
N GLU A 81 1.49 -9.27 7.77
CA GLU A 81 0.52 -8.40 7.09
C GLU A 81 -0.64 -7.94 8.00
N ASN A 82 -0.38 -7.80 9.31
CA ASN A 82 -1.38 -7.39 10.29
C ASN A 82 -1.27 -5.90 10.62
N LYS A 83 -1.78 -5.05 9.71
CA LYS A 83 -1.67 -3.58 9.78
C LYS A 83 -2.13 -2.96 11.11
N SER A 84 -3.21 -3.46 11.69
CA SER A 84 -3.75 -2.94 12.96
C SER A 84 -2.76 -3.15 14.12
N LYS A 85 -2.14 -4.33 14.20
CA LYS A 85 -1.14 -4.63 15.23
C LYS A 85 0.17 -3.89 14.98
N VAL A 86 0.59 -3.74 13.72
CA VAL A 86 1.77 -2.92 13.35
C VAL A 86 1.61 -1.51 13.90
N LEU A 87 0.51 -0.84 13.56
CA LEU A 87 0.24 0.53 14.01
C LEU A 87 0.26 0.65 15.54
N LYS A 88 -0.34 -0.31 16.23
CA LYS A 88 -0.34 -0.33 17.72
C LYS A 88 1.07 -0.47 18.26
N CYS A 89 1.89 -1.37 17.70
CA CYS A 89 3.24 -1.62 18.17
C CYS A 89 4.17 -0.43 17.92
N TYR A 90 4.13 0.19 16.72
CA TYR A 90 4.91 1.40 16.46
C TYR A 90 4.50 2.58 17.35
N LYS A 91 3.21 2.77 17.62
CA LYS A 91 2.74 3.77 18.58
C LYS A 91 3.28 3.51 19.99
N GLU A 92 3.30 2.27 20.44
CA GLU A 92 3.85 1.92 21.76
C GLU A 92 5.37 2.05 21.82
N ALA A 93 6.09 1.79 20.72
CA ALA A 93 7.52 2.04 20.62
C ALA A 93 7.83 3.54 20.67
N SER A 94 7.18 4.36 19.83
CA SER A 94 7.42 5.80 19.75
C SER A 94 7.03 6.58 21.00
N LYS A 95 6.05 6.11 21.79
CA LYS A 95 5.73 6.70 23.09
C LYS A 95 6.85 6.51 24.12
N ARG A 96 7.66 5.46 24.01
CA ARG A 96 8.74 5.13 24.94
C ARG A 96 10.07 5.69 24.49
N ASP A 97 10.28 5.74 23.18
CA ASP A 97 11.47 6.30 22.58
C ASP A 97 11.11 6.95 21.24
N LEU A 98 11.28 8.26 21.18
CA LEU A 98 10.93 9.08 20.01
C LEU A 98 11.65 8.70 18.72
N LYS A 99 12.82 8.02 18.79
CA LYS A 99 13.52 7.54 17.57
C LYS A 99 12.65 6.66 16.68
N TYR A 100 11.66 5.94 17.27
CA TYR A 100 10.74 5.09 16.51
C TYR A 100 9.56 5.83 15.84
N ILE A 101 9.46 7.16 16.03
CA ILE A 101 8.42 7.97 15.39
C ILE A 101 8.53 7.95 13.88
N ILE A 102 9.75 7.87 13.36
CA ILE A 102 10.04 7.82 11.92
C ILE A 102 9.47 6.54 11.31
N ASN A 103 9.60 5.40 12.00
CA ASN A 103 9.02 4.13 11.57
C ASN A 103 7.49 4.17 11.58
N LEU A 104 6.88 4.78 12.62
CA LEU A 104 5.44 5.00 12.68
C LEU A 104 4.95 5.87 11.51
N ALA A 105 5.64 6.97 11.23
CA ALA A 105 5.29 7.88 10.15
C ALA A 105 5.45 7.22 8.78
N SER A 106 6.54 6.47 8.56
CA SER A 106 6.77 5.70 7.33
C SER A 106 5.64 4.69 7.10
N PHE A 107 5.27 3.95 8.14
CA PHE A 107 4.16 2.99 8.06
C PHE A 107 2.82 3.68 7.76
N LYS A 108 2.52 4.81 8.39
CA LYS A 108 1.32 5.61 8.11
C LYS A 108 1.30 6.12 6.66
N ARG A 109 2.42 6.67 6.17
CA ARG A 109 2.58 7.12 4.77
C ARG A 109 2.28 6.00 3.78
N GLN A 110 2.87 4.81 3.99
CA GLN A 110 2.65 3.62 3.13
C GLN A 110 1.19 3.15 3.13
N ASN A 111 0.44 3.44 4.20
CA ASN A 111 -0.99 3.11 4.31
C ASN A 111 -1.92 4.31 4.00
N ASN A 112 -1.44 5.31 3.26
CA ASN A 112 -2.16 6.52 2.82
C ASN A 112 -2.62 7.46 3.95
N ASP A 113 -2.14 7.30 5.19
CA ASP A 113 -2.36 8.25 6.29
C ASP A 113 -1.21 9.27 6.36
N LYS A 114 -1.03 10.05 5.28
CA LYS A 114 0.08 11.00 5.14
C LYS A 114 -0.08 12.18 6.12
N ASP A 115 -1.31 12.66 6.31
CA ASP A 115 -1.59 13.74 7.25
C ASP A 115 -1.32 13.32 8.70
N GLY A 116 -1.70 12.08 9.07
CA GLY A 116 -1.38 11.51 10.36
C GLY A 116 0.12 11.28 10.57
N ALA A 117 0.87 10.92 9.52
CA ALA A 117 2.33 10.81 9.57
C ALA A 117 2.97 12.19 9.83
N LEU A 118 2.54 13.21 9.10
CA LEU A 118 3.06 14.58 9.23
C LEU A 118 2.79 15.16 10.62
N LYS A 119 1.59 14.92 11.15
CA LYS A 119 1.21 15.35 12.50
C LYS A 119 2.10 14.72 13.58
N ASP A 120 2.35 13.41 13.50
CA ASP A 120 3.20 12.71 14.47
C ASP A 120 4.65 13.19 14.41
N LEU A 121 5.19 13.43 13.19
CA LEU A 121 6.55 13.93 13.01
C LEU A 121 6.72 15.35 13.54
N LYS A 122 5.77 16.25 13.26
CA LYS A 122 5.79 17.63 13.79
C LYS A 122 5.72 17.66 15.31
N PHE A 123 4.85 16.84 15.89
CA PHE A 123 4.79 16.66 17.34
C PHE A 123 6.13 16.19 17.92
N ALA A 124 6.79 15.22 17.27
CA ALA A 124 8.09 14.73 17.74
C ALA A 124 9.18 15.79 17.61
N LEU A 125 9.16 16.60 16.55
CA LEU A 125 10.10 17.70 16.36
C LEU A 125 10.00 18.74 17.47
N GLU A 126 8.78 19.05 17.94
CA GLU A 126 8.53 19.98 19.04
C GLU A 126 8.98 19.42 20.42
N ASN A 127 9.08 18.10 20.55
CA ASN A 127 9.34 17.41 21.81
C ASN A 127 10.73 16.75 21.89
N THR A 128 11.63 17.00 20.94
CA THR A 128 13.01 16.52 20.97
C THR A 128 14.02 17.65 20.92
N SER A 129 15.13 17.47 21.67
CA SER A 129 16.30 18.33 21.59
C SER A 129 17.53 17.62 21.00
N ASP A 130 17.39 16.35 20.63
CA ASP A 130 18.45 15.57 20.00
C ASP A 130 18.65 16.02 18.55
N ALA A 131 19.82 16.62 18.26
CA ALA A 131 20.13 17.17 16.94
C ALA A 131 20.07 16.12 15.81
N HIS A 132 20.54 14.90 16.04
CA HIS A 132 20.48 13.82 15.05
C HIS A 132 19.05 13.36 14.80
N LEU A 133 18.25 13.29 15.84
CA LEU A 133 16.84 12.93 15.70
C LEU A 133 16.06 14.06 14.99
N VAL A 134 16.35 15.33 15.29
CA VAL A 134 15.78 16.50 14.60
C VAL A 134 16.06 16.43 13.09
N GLU A 135 17.31 16.16 12.70
CA GLU A 135 17.68 16.02 11.28
C GLU A 135 16.91 14.89 10.60
N SER A 136 16.84 13.74 11.26
CA SER A 136 16.13 12.57 10.75
C SER A 136 14.62 12.83 10.62
N ILE A 137 14.01 13.52 11.59
CA ILE A 137 12.58 13.90 11.54
C ILE A 137 12.33 14.90 10.41
N ASN A 138 13.19 15.90 10.22
CA ASN A 138 13.06 16.88 9.14
C ASN A 138 13.15 16.20 7.77
N SER A 139 14.07 15.26 7.58
CA SER A 139 14.13 14.44 6.37
C SER A 139 12.84 13.66 6.14
N ALA A 140 12.30 13.03 7.18
CA ALA A 140 11.06 12.28 7.09
C ALA A 140 9.85 13.19 6.79
N ILE A 141 9.80 14.40 7.35
CA ILE A 141 8.76 15.40 7.04
C ILE A 141 8.80 15.73 5.55
N LYS A 142 9.99 16.04 5.01
CA LYS A 142 10.19 16.35 3.60
C LYS A 142 9.69 15.21 2.70
N ASP A 143 10.05 13.97 3.01
CA ASP A 143 9.59 12.78 2.27
C ASP A 143 8.06 12.63 2.26
N VAL A 144 7.39 12.96 3.38
CA VAL A 144 5.93 12.91 3.46
C VAL A 144 5.30 14.03 2.66
N GLU A 145 5.84 15.26 2.75
CA GLU A 145 5.36 16.43 2.02
C GLU A 145 5.49 16.23 0.50
N GLU A 146 6.65 15.76 0.03
CA GLU A 146 6.86 15.40 -1.39
C GLU A 146 5.86 14.34 -1.86
N SER A 147 5.59 13.34 -1.02
CA SER A 147 4.61 12.31 -1.33
C SER A 147 3.17 12.86 -1.41
N ILE A 148 2.81 13.86 -0.59
CA ILE A 148 1.51 14.55 -0.66
C ILE A 148 1.39 15.36 -1.95
N GLU A 149 2.47 16.07 -2.32
CA GLU A 149 2.50 16.87 -3.54
C GLU A 149 2.40 16.01 -4.79
N PHE A 150 3.11 14.89 -4.84
CA PHE A 150 3.00 13.91 -5.91
C PHE A 150 1.56 13.38 -6.09
N ASP A 151 0.84 13.09 -4.99
CA ASP A 151 -0.57 12.66 -5.07
C ASP A 151 -1.49 13.77 -5.63
N LYS A 152 -1.19 15.05 -5.29
CA LYS A 152 -1.94 16.19 -5.85
C LYS A 152 -1.70 16.31 -7.35
N ASP A 153 -0.47 16.11 -7.78
CA ASP A 153 -0.12 16.17 -9.20
C ASP A 153 -0.76 15.03 -10.00
N ILE A 154 -0.74 13.80 -9.48
CA ILE A 154 -1.47 12.67 -10.10
C ILE A 154 -2.95 13.01 -10.26
N LYS A 155 -3.59 13.55 -9.22
CA LYS A 155 -5.01 13.94 -9.29
C LYS A 155 -5.27 15.06 -10.31
N ARG A 156 -4.32 16.02 -10.46
CA ARG A 156 -4.39 17.06 -11.50
C ARG A 156 -4.27 16.46 -12.89
N TRP A 157 -3.31 15.54 -13.10
CA TRP A 157 -3.12 14.83 -14.37
C TRP A 157 -4.33 13.96 -14.73
N ASP A 158 -4.90 13.23 -13.78
CA ASP A 158 -6.11 12.43 -14.00
C ASP A 158 -7.31 13.30 -14.42
N LYS A 159 -7.44 14.47 -13.81
CA LYS A 159 -8.46 15.45 -14.18
C LYS A 159 -8.23 16.01 -15.60
N LEU A 160 -6.99 16.35 -15.95
CA LEU A 160 -6.63 16.88 -17.28
C LEU A 160 -6.81 15.82 -18.37
N THR A 161 -6.41 14.57 -18.12
CA THR A 161 -6.58 13.49 -19.10
C THR A 161 -8.05 13.17 -19.34
N ARG A 162 -8.90 13.18 -18.33
CA ARG A 162 -10.36 13.03 -18.49
C ARG A 162 -10.96 14.15 -19.35
N PHE A 163 -10.52 15.39 -19.12
CA PHE A 163 -10.95 16.53 -19.95
C PHE A 163 -10.50 16.40 -21.40
N PHE A 164 -9.23 16.04 -21.60
CA PHE A 164 -8.66 15.84 -22.94
C PHE A 164 -9.38 14.75 -23.73
N TRP A 165 -9.69 13.61 -23.11
CA TRP A 165 -10.45 12.53 -23.74
C TRP A 165 -11.88 12.95 -24.06
N LEU A 166 -12.53 13.74 -23.20
CA LEU A 166 -13.86 14.28 -23.47
C LEU A 166 -13.84 15.22 -24.67
N ASP A 167 -12.90 16.17 -24.71
CA ASP A 167 -12.76 17.10 -25.83
C ASP A 167 -12.41 16.40 -27.15
N LEU A 168 -11.62 15.33 -27.11
CA LEU A 168 -11.29 14.52 -28.26
C LEU A 168 -12.49 13.70 -28.78
N LEU A 169 -13.33 13.19 -27.89
CA LEU A 169 -14.48 12.35 -28.26
C LEU A 169 -15.73 13.16 -28.63
N LEU A 170 -15.90 14.36 -28.07
CA LEU A 170 -17.06 15.22 -28.31
C LEU A 170 -17.36 15.45 -29.77
N PRO A 171 -16.39 15.75 -30.68
CA PRO A 171 -16.64 15.94 -32.09
C PRO A 171 -17.07 14.66 -32.84
N PHE A 172 -16.77 13.49 -32.28
CA PHE A 172 -17.18 12.21 -32.91
C PHE A 172 -18.56 11.73 -32.49
N ILE A 173 -19.14 12.28 -31.42
CA ILE A 173 -20.49 11.89 -30.94
C ILE A 173 -21.55 12.09 -32.04
N PRO A 174 -21.61 13.22 -32.77
CA PRO A 174 -22.56 13.38 -33.86
C PRO A 174 -22.35 12.35 -34.98
N VAL A 175 -21.10 12.07 -35.34
CA VAL A 175 -20.78 11.11 -36.42
C VAL A 175 -21.25 9.70 -36.05
N ILE A 176 -21.01 9.29 -34.81
CA ILE A 176 -21.45 7.98 -34.27
C ILE A 176 -22.98 7.92 -34.26
N PHE A 177 -23.64 9.00 -33.82
CA PHE A 177 -25.08 9.07 -33.71
C PHE A 177 -25.74 9.03 -35.12
N TYR A 178 -25.25 9.82 -36.09
CA TYR A 178 -25.74 9.79 -37.48
C TYR A 178 -25.44 8.45 -38.17
N GLY A 179 -24.28 7.85 -37.91
CA GLY A 179 -23.96 6.50 -38.40
C GLY A 179 -24.95 5.45 -37.85
N PHE A 180 -25.30 5.51 -36.59
CA PHE A 180 -26.31 4.63 -36.00
C PHE A 180 -27.70 4.83 -36.62
N LEU A 181 -28.15 6.09 -36.78
CA LEU A 181 -29.41 6.39 -37.45
C LEU A 181 -29.44 5.90 -38.90
N PHE A 182 -28.33 6.03 -39.63
CA PHE A 182 -28.20 5.54 -41.00
C PHE A 182 -28.35 4.02 -41.07
N ILE A 183 -27.65 3.27 -40.18
CA ILE A 183 -27.79 1.81 -40.11
C ILE A 183 -29.23 1.41 -39.75
N LEU A 184 -29.85 2.11 -38.81
CA LEU A 184 -31.24 1.86 -38.43
C LEU A 184 -32.20 2.09 -39.58
N SER A 185 -31.99 3.12 -40.36
CA SER A 185 -32.83 3.41 -41.56
C SER A 185 -32.70 2.32 -42.63
N ILE A 186 -31.49 1.80 -42.86
CA ILE A 186 -31.27 0.68 -43.79
C ILE A 186 -31.98 -0.58 -43.29
N LEU A 187 -31.86 -0.89 -42.01
CA LEU A 187 -32.54 -2.05 -41.42
C LEU A 187 -34.05 -1.96 -41.53
N LEU A 188 -34.64 -0.79 -41.36
CA LEU A 188 -36.06 -0.56 -41.54
C LEU A 188 -36.48 -0.68 -43.04
N LEU A 189 -35.68 -0.13 -43.96
CA LEU A 189 -35.94 -0.14 -45.39
C LEU A 189 -35.90 -1.55 -46.01
N ILE A 190 -35.03 -2.41 -45.51
CA ILE A 190 -34.87 -3.81 -45.96
C ILE A 190 -35.74 -4.77 -45.11
N GLY A 191 -35.78 -4.57 -43.80
CA GLY A 191 -36.46 -5.48 -42.88
C GLY A 191 -37.98 -5.48 -43.06
N ILE A 192 -38.60 -4.29 -43.25
CA ILE A 192 -40.05 -4.17 -43.40
C ILE A 192 -40.55 -4.92 -44.63
N PRO A 193 -39.97 -4.72 -45.85
CA PRO A 193 -40.38 -5.46 -47.04
C PRO A 193 -40.21 -6.98 -46.87
N ILE A 194 -39.12 -7.45 -46.28
CA ILE A 194 -38.91 -8.89 -46.06
C ILE A 194 -39.99 -9.49 -45.18
N VAL A 195 -40.33 -8.80 -44.08
CA VAL A 195 -41.40 -9.22 -43.20
C VAL A 195 -42.74 -9.24 -43.89
N LEU A 196 -43.06 -8.23 -44.72
CA LEU A 196 -44.30 -8.19 -45.47
C LEU A 196 -44.38 -9.31 -46.51
N ILE A 197 -43.30 -9.58 -47.25
CA ILE A 197 -43.20 -10.72 -48.21
C ILE A 197 -43.39 -12.05 -47.49
N TYR A 198 -42.74 -12.21 -46.32
CA TYR A 198 -42.89 -13.44 -45.50
C TYR A 198 -44.35 -13.69 -45.10
N PHE A 199 -45.04 -12.64 -44.61
CA PHE A 199 -46.46 -12.75 -44.25
C PHE A 199 -47.35 -12.98 -45.47
N ALA A 200 -47.07 -12.35 -46.62
CA ALA A 200 -47.81 -12.59 -47.85
C ALA A 200 -47.68 -14.04 -48.33
N ILE A 201 -46.51 -14.64 -48.26
CA ILE A 201 -46.30 -16.05 -48.66
C ILE A 201 -47.00 -17.01 -47.68
N LYS A 202 -47.09 -16.67 -46.40
CA LYS A 202 -47.71 -17.55 -45.40
C LYS A 202 -49.26 -17.48 -45.40
N SER A 203 -49.83 -16.48 -46.04
CA SER A 203 -51.28 -16.27 -46.12
C SER A 203 -51.89 -16.87 -47.41
N PHE A 204 -51.08 -17.48 -48.28
CA PHE A 204 -51.46 -18.30 -49.39
C PHE A 204 -51.23 -19.79 -49.08
#